data_d45b14f05e616c55e1afc09828781dc9
#
_entry.id   d45b14f05e616c55e1afc09828781dc9
#
_cell.length_a   1.000
_cell.length_b   1.000
_cell.length_c   1.000
_cell.angle_alpha   90.00
_cell.angle_beta   90.00
_cell.angle_gamma   90.00
#
_symmetry.space_group_name_H-M   'P 1'
#
loop_
_entity.id
_entity.type
_entity.pdbx_description
1 polymer ?
#
loop_
_entity_poly.entity_id
_entity_poly.type
_entity_poly.pdbx_seq_one_letter_code
_entity_poly.pdbx_strand_id
1 'polypeptide(L)'
;MTIRRAVQDAIRELPRILIDTISGRLLDKSAQAASFESLPVFYKLISSMTTHIDHARIEQDVSQYYRYAMFSHKWEDNEPLFKKVIRIVVYDLEESLTHHKLQMFCKIVRDAGLHWAWSDTCCINSGDHFVLQEALVAMVKWYRGSTVTIVFLRGVRSPSRRGDLVRSIWNTRAWTFQEYHASKVVRFYNEDWTLYMNLDIPNHKESPEIISEMEEATGVSARALMALRPGSNYIREKLCLVSRRKTTLIEDAAYSLLGIFSISLPVVYGEGDQALGRLLAQLLTSSGDTSILAWTGKFGSFNSCLPTNISVFSQLLPPHIPRTITSAEMDTITTGLRTSSLNLSLIAILHHRLNELPVPWFVGQRMKLPCIVFKLGSIYRSRSQRVFRAQTGALGIVEIRTEEDLPRFGSLYLVHPWIDFLLDRQPVGSVIEIVPKEEVDDQSSWIGEDARSLLFTSDPESLRPPSTLFQSDKQMCALRVITRLRRPFGALLLTPDLSNVAAYRRVAAESLITVQVEDITPAVLNKLINSVCVLDVL
;
A
#
# COMPACT_ATOMS: atom_id res chain seq x y z
N MET A 1 -19.84 -24.25 23.68
CA MET A 1 -20.17 -22.86 23.23
C MET A 1 -21.69 -22.74 23.18
N THR A 2 -22.28 -21.72 23.75
CA THR A 2 -23.73 -21.50 23.61
C THR A 2 -24.04 -20.86 22.27
N ILE A 3 -25.23 -21.09 21.69
CA ILE A 3 -25.68 -20.48 20.40
C ILE A 3 -25.54 -18.96 20.46
N ARG A 4 -25.96 -18.34 21.57
CA ARG A 4 -25.82 -16.88 21.76
C ARG A 4 -24.38 -16.41 21.68
N ARG A 5 -23.43 -17.16 22.16
CA ARG A 5 -22.00 -16.81 22.05
C ARG A 5 -21.53 -16.88 20.60
N ALA A 6 -21.93 -17.90 19.85
CA ALA A 6 -21.64 -18.00 18.40
C ALA A 6 -22.23 -16.80 17.64
N VAL A 7 -23.47 -16.41 17.97
CA VAL A 7 -24.13 -15.21 17.40
C VAL A 7 -23.34 -13.95 17.73
N GLN A 8 -22.95 -13.75 19.00
CA GLN A 8 -22.18 -12.57 19.40
C GLN A 8 -20.80 -12.51 18.73
N ASP A 9 -20.14 -13.65 18.59
CA ASP A 9 -18.83 -13.72 17.91
C ASP A 9 -18.97 -13.40 16.41
N ALA A 10 -20.00 -13.91 15.73
CA ALA A 10 -20.29 -13.59 14.34
C ALA A 10 -20.60 -12.09 14.15
N ILE A 11 -21.48 -11.52 14.95
CA ILE A 11 -21.89 -10.12 14.85
C ILE A 11 -20.74 -9.16 15.15
N ARG A 12 -19.78 -9.53 16.01
CA ARG A 12 -18.62 -8.68 16.35
C ARG A 12 -17.86 -8.24 15.11
N GLU A 13 -17.72 -9.12 14.15
CA GLU A 13 -16.96 -8.91 12.91
C GLU A 13 -17.74 -8.14 11.82
N LEU A 14 -19.06 -8.03 11.96
CA LEU A 14 -19.94 -7.38 10.99
C LEU A 14 -19.92 -5.85 11.10
N PRO A 15 -20.35 -5.14 10.05
CA PRO A 15 -20.69 -3.73 10.13
C PRO A 15 -21.70 -3.45 11.27
N ARG A 16 -21.58 -2.27 11.87
CA ARG A 16 -22.44 -1.85 12.98
C ARG A 16 -23.92 -1.85 12.60
N ILE A 17 -24.23 -1.40 11.40
CA ILE A 17 -25.56 -1.34 10.83
C ILE A 17 -25.58 -2.15 9.54
N LEU A 18 -26.58 -3.00 9.37
CA LEU A 18 -26.86 -3.72 8.13
C LEU A 18 -28.31 -3.48 7.71
N ILE A 19 -28.58 -3.63 6.42
CA ILE A 19 -29.92 -3.64 5.85
C ILE A 19 -30.42 -5.10 5.89
N ASP A 20 -31.51 -5.35 6.52
CA ASP A 20 -32.27 -6.59 6.36
C ASP A 20 -32.97 -6.55 4.98
N THR A 21 -32.55 -7.38 4.06
CA THR A 21 -33.05 -7.38 2.67
C THR A 21 -34.50 -7.85 2.54
N ILE A 22 -35.05 -8.50 3.56
CA ILE A 22 -36.43 -8.97 3.58
C ILE A 22 -37.35 -7.84 4.01
N SER A 23 -37.08 -7.23 5.17
CA SER A 23 -37.91 -6.15 5.70
C SER A 23 -37.58 -4.77 5.13
N GLY A 24 -36.40 -4.60 4.53
CA GLY A 24 -35.87 -3.31 4.08
C GLY A 24 -35.48 -2.36 5.22
N ARG A 25 -35.29 -2.84 6.44
CA ARG A 25 -34.95 -2.00 7.61
C ARG A 25 -33.45 -2.02 7.90
N LEU A 26 -32.96 -0.90 8.40
CA LEU A 26 -31.62 -0.80 8.98
C LEU A 26 -31.64 -1.37 10.40
N LEU A 27 -30.80 -2.35 10.67
CA LEU A 27 -30.71 -3.03 11.97
C LEU A 27 -29.31 -2.89 12.56
N ASP A 28 -29.25 -2.51 13.84
CA ASP A 28 -28.03 -2.52 14.62
C ASP A 28 -27.68 -3.92 15.11
N LYS A 29 -26.51 -4.09 15.74
CA LYS A 29 -26.04 -5.39 16.22
C LYS A 29 -27.00 -6.09 17.18
N SER A 30 -27.74 -5.35 17.99
CA SER A 30 -28.71 -5.94 18.91
C SER A 30 -29.95 -6.46 18.18
N ALA A 31 -30.45 -5.70 17.22
CA ALA A 31 -31.56 -6.11 16.36
C ALA A 31 -31.16 -7.25 15.42
N GLN A 32 -29.93 -7.28 14.89
CA GLN A 32 -29.38 -8.40 14.11
C GLN A 32 -29.39 -9.70 14.94
N ALA A 33 -28.96 -9.65 16.22
CA ALA A 33 -29.00 -10.81 17.11
C ALA A 33 -30.43 -11.28 17.36
N ALA A 34 -31.34 -10.36 17.69
CA ALA A 34 -32.75 -10.67 17.91
C ALA A 34 -33.43 -11.27 16.67
N SER A 35 -33.05 -10.81 15.47
CA SER A 35 -33.53 -11.35 14.20
C SER A 35 -33.18 -12.83 14.06
N PHE A 36 -31.93 -13.25 14.36
CA PHE A 36 -31.56 -14.66 14.34
C PHE A 36 -32.31 -15.48 15.40
N GLU A 37 -32.45 -14.95 16.62
CA GLU A 37 -33.15 -15.62 17.72
C GLU A 37 -34.65 -15.85 17.43
N SER A 38 -35.25 -15.09 16.51
CA SER A 38 -36.65 -15.27 16.08
C SER A 38 -36.85 -16.37 15.03
N LEU A 39 -35.78 -16.89 14.44
CA LEU A 39 -35.87 -17.87 13.36
C LEU A 39 -36.16 -19.30 13.82
N PRO A 40 -36.87 -20.11 13.01
CA PRO A 40 -37.07 -21.52 13.33
C PRO A 40 -35.77 -22.32 13.51
N VAL A 41 -34.67 -21.92 12.82
CA VAL A 41 -33.36 -22.56 12.97
C VAL A 41 -32.80 -22.41 14.38
N PHE A 42 -33.01 -21.24 15.02
CA PHE A 42 -32.57 -21.02 16.41
C PHE A 42 -33.24 -22.01 17.37
N TYR A 43 -34.56 -22.20 17.26
CA TYR A 43 -35.30 -23.16 18.09
C TYR A 43 -34.90 -24.60 17.80
N LYS A 44 -34.62 -24.95 16.54
CA LYS A 44 -34.09 -26.29 16.17
C LYS A 44 -32.72 -26.54 16.79
N LEU A 45 -31.83 -25.53 16.79
CA LEU A 45 -30.52 -25.65 17.43
C LEU A 45 -30.68 -25.84 18.94
N ILE A 46 -31.56 -25.10 19.63
CA ILE A 46 -31.82 -25.27 21.07
C ILE A 46 -32.33 -26.69 21.34
N SER A 47 -33.31 -27.17 20.57
CA SER A 47 -33.89 -28.50 20.76
C SER A 47 -32.85 -29.62 20.55
N SER A 48 -31.93 -29.47 19.61
CA SER A 48 -30.85 -30.43 19.35
C SER A 48 -29.79 -30.49 20.44
N MET A 49 -29.63 -29.42 21.22
CA MET A 49 -28.65 -29.35 22.34
C MET A 49 -29.02 -30.20 23.56
N THR A 50 -30.23 -30.72 23.63
CA THR A 50 -30.69 -31.56 24.78
C THR A 50 -30.01 -32.94 24.81
N THR A 51 -29.55 -33.41 23.68
CA THR A 51 -28.92 -34.74 23.53
C THR A 51 -27.41 -34.65 23.26
N HIS A 52 -27.00 -33.72 22.40
CA HIS A 52 -25.60 -33.50 22.03
C HIS A 52 -25.39 -32.09 21.52
N ILE A 53 -24.30 -31.44 21.94
CA ILE A 53 -23.94 -30.10 21.44
C ILE A 53 -23.05 -30.24 20.21
N ASP A 54 -23.62 -30.00 19.04
CA ASP A 54 -22.88 -29.95 17.77
C ASP A 54 -22.40 -28.51 17.50
N HIS A 55 -21.18 -28.21 17.93
CA HIS A 55 -20.57 -26.89 17.75
C HIS A 55 -20.37 -26.51 16.28
N ALA A 56 -19.97 -27.48 15.45
CA ALA A 56 -19.73 -27.23 14.01
C ALA A 56 -21.02 -26.81 13.29
N ARG A 57 -22.15 -27.49 13.61
CA ARG A 57 -23.45 -27.13 13.07
C ARG A 57 -23.93 -25.74 13.54
N ILE A 58 -23.72 -25.43 14.83
CA ILE A 58 -24.06 -24.08 15.35
C ILE A 58 -23.28 -23.00 14.60
N GLU A 59 -21.97 -23.19 14.44
CA GLU A 59 -21.12 -22.24 13.71
C GLU A 59 -21.53 -22.14 12.24
N GLN A 60 -21.86 -23.25 11.61
CA GLN A 60 -22.31 -23.29 10.22
C GLN A 60 -23.62 -22.52 10.03
N ASP A 61 -24.66 -22.83 10.83
CA ASP A 61 -25.98 -22.19 10.69
C ASP A 61 -25.91 -20.69 11.01
N VAL A 62 -25.14 -20.30 12.03
CA VAL A 62 -24.92 -18.89 12.39
C VAL A 62 -24.15 -18.17 11.31
N SER A 63 -23.03 -18.73 10.81
CA SER A 63 -22.23 -18.09 9.78
C SER A 63 -22.97 -17.98 8.45
N GLN A 64 -23.79 -18.97 8.11
CA GLN A 64 -24.62 -18.93 6.90
C GLN A 64 -25.67 -17.82 6.98
N TYR A 65 -26.29 -17.61 8.13
CA TYR A 65 -27.29 -16.56 8.32
C TYR A 65 -26.69 -15.16 8.24
N TYR A 66 -25.49 -14.96 8.81
CA TYR A 66 -24.82 -13.66 8.82
C TYR A 66 -23.99 -13.36 7.57
N ARG A 67 -24.15 -14.13 6.49
CA ARG A 67 -23.60 -13.80 5.18
C ARG A 67 -24.24 -12.51 4.65
N TYR A 68 -23.40 -11.59 4.16
CA TYR A 68 -23.85 -10.29 3.69
C TYR A 68 -23.20 -9.88 2.38
N ALA A 69 -23.85 -8.96 1.67
CA ALA A 69 -23.31 -8.31 0.49
C ALA A 69 -22.93 -6.85 0.78
N MET A 70 -21.89 -6.39 0.12
CA MET A 70 -21.44 -5.00 0.14
C MET A 70 -21.84 -4.31 -1.16
N PHE A 71 -22.18 -3.02 -1.07
CA PHE A 71 -22.46 -2.19 -2.22
C PHE A 71 -21.28 -1.29 -2.51
N SER A 72 -20.81 -1.29 -3.76
CA SER A 72 -19.76 -0.40 -4.26
C SER A 72 -20.31 0.44 -5.39
N HIS A 73 -20.38 1.75 -5.22
CA HIS A 73 -20.98 2.64 -6.20
C HIS A 73 -20.42 4.06 -6.08
N LYS A 74 -20.61 4.85 -7.10
CA LYS A 74 -20.38 6.30 -7.00
C LYS A 74 -21.58 6.97 -6.31
N TRP A 75 -21.28 7.83 -5.33
CA TRP A 75 -22.31 8.70 -4.74
C TRP A 75 -22.79 9.73 -5.75
N GLU A 76 -24.08 9.96 -5.74
CA GLU A 76 -24.78 10.95 -6.56
C GLU A 76 -25.49 11.94 -5.66
N ASP A 77 -26.02 13.00 -6.25
CA ASP A 77 -26.85 13.95 -5.51
C ASP A 77 -28.11 13.24 -4.97
N ASN A 78 -28.52 13.58 -3.76
CA ASN A 78 -29.70 13.01 -3.08
C ASN A 78 -29.61 11.50 -2.76
N GLU A 79 -28.42 11.00 -2.42
CA GLU A 79 -28.31 9.64 -1.89
C GLU A 79 -29.17 9.43 -0.64
N PRO A 80 -29.74 8.22 -0.45
CA PRO A 80 -30.51 7.89 0.76
C PRO A 80 -29.57 7.72 1.95
N LEU A 81 -29.33 8.82 2.68
CA LEU A 81 -28.43 8.87 3.82
C LEU A 81 -29.04 8.22 5.07
N PHE A 82 -28.18 7.81 6.02
CA PHE A 82 -28.55 7.17 7.28
C PHE A 82 -29.72 7.84 8.00
N LYS A 83 -29.70 9.16 8.18
CA LYS A 83 -30.74 9.92 8.90
C LYS A 83 -32.14 9.76 8.30
N LYS A 84 -32.21 9.54 6.98
CA LYS A 84 -33.47 9.33 6.26
C LYS A 84 -33.89 7.86 6.37
N VAL A 85 -33.00 6.93 6.06
CA VAL A 85 -33.31 5.50 5.89
C VAL A 85 -33.54 4.79 7.25
N ILE A 86 -32.92 5.25 8.33
CA ILE A 86 -33.11 4.62 9.66
C ILE A 86 -34.56 4.62 10.15
N ARG A 87 -35.39 5.50 9.61
CA ARG A 87 -36.81 5.67 9.99
C ARG A 87 -37.80 5.10 8.98
N ILE A 88 -37.31 4.73 7.78
CA ILE A 88 -38.15 4.35 6.65
C ILE A 88 -37.66 2.99 6.13
N VAL A 89 -38.56 2.17 5.66
CA VAL A 89 -38.20 0.94 4.95
C VAL A 89 -37.60 1.31 3.58
N VAL A 90 -36.48 0.68 3.22
CA VAL A 90 -35.79 0.97 1.93
C VAL A 90 -36.75 0.85 0.75
N TYR A 91 -37.67 -0.10 0.79
CA TYR A 91 -38.66 -0.33 -0.29
C TYR A 91 -39.74 0.74 -0.36
N ASP A 92 -39.94 1.52 0.72
CA ASP A 92 -40.93 2.60 0.80
C ASP A 92 -40.31 3.99 0.50
N LEU A 93 -39.06 4.03 0.09
CA LEU A 93 -38.42 5.28 -0.33
C LEU A 93 -39.11 5.81 -1.59
N GLU A 94 -39.32 7.14 -1.63
CA GLU A 94 -39.88 7.83 -2.80
C GLU A 94 -39.13 7.53 -4.10
N GLU A 95 -39.81 7.54 -5.22
CA GLU A 95 -39.18 7.31 -6.52
C GLU A 95 -38.10 8.36 -6.83
N SER A 96 -36.88 7.88 -6.93
CA SER A 96 -35.74 8.63 -7.45
C SER A 96 -34.67 7.64 -7.96
N LEU A 97 -33.75 8.10 -8.78
CA LEU A 97 -32.69 7.25 -9.33
C LEU A 97 -31.82 6.63 -8.24
N THR A 98 -31.48 7.42 -7.20
CA THR A 98 -30.62 6.99 -6.09
C THR A 98 -31.36 6.04 -5.13
N HIS A 99 -32.65 6.27 -4.89
CA HIS A 99 -33.47 5.37 -4.10
C HIS A 99 -33.70 4.04 -4.81
N HIS A 100 -34.07 4.10 -6.11
CA HIS A 100 -34.20 2.91 -6.94
C HIS A 100 -32.90 2.09 -6.98
N LYS A 101 -31.77 2.77 -7.05
CA LYS A 101 -30.43 2.14 -6.99
C LYS A 101 -30.26 1.30 -5.73
N LEU A 102 -30.59 1.84 -4.54
CA LEU A 102 -30.52 1.12 -3.28
C LEU A 102 -31.53 -0.02 -3.19
N GLN A 103 -32.77 0.22 -3.65
CA GLN A 103 -33.84 -0.81 -3.67
C GLN A 103 -33.46 -1.99 -4.55
N MET A 104 -32.91 -1.74 -5.75
CA MET A 104 -32.47 -2.79 -6.66
C MET A 104 -31.27 -3.57 -6.11
N PHE A 105 -30.32 -2.88 -5.48
CA PHE A 105 -29.23 -3.55 -4.78
C PHE A 105 -29.77 -4.54 -3.72
N CYS A 106 -30.66 -4.09 -2.84
CA CYS A 106 -31.27 -4.94 -1.81
C CYS A 106 -32.05 -6.12 -2.44
N LYS A 107 -32.76 -5.89 -3.56
CA LYS A 107 -33.48 -6.95 -4.28
C LYS A 107 -32.51 -8.00 -4.83
N ILE A 108 -31.44 -7.61 -5.50
CA ILE A 108 -30.44 -8.54 -6.06
C ILE A 108 -29.80 -9.37 -4.94
N VAL A 109 -29.47 -8.73 -3.81
CA VAL A 109 -28.89 -9.42 -2.65
C VAL A 109 -29.86 -10.44 -2.06
N ARG A 110 -31.14 -10.07 -1.92
CA ARG A 110 -32.21 -10.97 -1.46
C ARG A 110 -32.42 -12.15 -2.43
N ASP A 111 -32.48 -11.86 -3.73
CA ASP A 111 -32.70 -12.87 -4.77
C ASP A 111 -31.50 -13.84 -4.88
N ALA A 112 -30.29 -13.40 -4.44
CA ALA A 112 -29.11 -14.25 -4.25
C ALA A 112 -29.13 -15.07 -2.93
N GLY A 113 -30.21 -15.00 -2.14
CA GLY A 113 -30.36 -15.73 -0.89
C GLY A 113 -29.59 -15.18 0.29
N LEU A 114 -29.17 -13.90 0.23
CA LEU A 114 -28.47 -13.24 1.32
C LEU A 114 -29.43 -12.36 2.11
N HIS A 115 -29.43 -12.53 3.43
CA HIS A 115 -30.30 -11.80 4.34
C HIS A 115 -29.82 -10.37 4.59
N TRP A 116 -28.53 -10.13 4.51
CA TRP A 116 -27.89 -8.89 4.93
C TRP A 116 -27.21 -8.16 3.78
N ALA A 117 -27.39 -6.85 3.76
CA ALA A 117 -26.76 -5.95 2.82
C ALA A 117 -26.14 -4.74 3.54
N TRP A 118 -25.13 -4.13 2.93
CA TRP A 118 -24.48 -2.93 3.44
C TRP A 118 -24.22 -1.93 2.33
N SER A 119 -24.54 -0.67 2.59
CA SER A 119 -24.18 0.48 1.75
C SER A 119 -23.62 1.59 2.62
N ASP A 120 -22.51 2.17 2.22
CA ASP A 120 -21.84 3.28 2.92
C ASP A 120 -22.76 4.51 3.09
N THR A 121 -23.66 4.77 2.15
CA THR A 121 -24.58 5.90 2.18
C THR A 121 -25.55 5.86 3.36
N CYS A 122 -26.16 4.70 3.62
CA CYS A 122 -27.22 4.56 4.61
C CYS A 122 -26.84 3.74 5.86
N CYS A 123 -25.76 2.95 5.79
CA CYS A 123 -25.31 2.17 6.96
C CYS A 123 -24.27 2.89 7.82
N ILE A 124 -23.75 4.04 7.37
CA ILE A 124 -22.84 4.90 8.13
C ILE A 124 -23.56 6.18 8.56
N ASN A 125 -23.60 6.45 9.88
CA ASN A 125 -24.01 7.74 10.38
C ASN A 125 -22.85 8.75 10.24
N SER A 126 -22.73 9.39 9.08
CA SER A 126 -21.69 10.37 8.79
C SER A 126 -21.75 11.63 9.67
N GLY A 127 -22.86 11.87 10.38
CA GLY A 127 -22.99 12.95 11.35
C GLY A 127 -22.39 12.63 12.72
N ASP A 128 -21.94 11.41 12.95
CA ASP A 128 -21.25 10.96 14.16
C ASP A 128 -19.79 10.64 13.81
N HIS A 129 -18.88 11.50 14.24
CA HIS A 129 -17.44 11.38 13.92
C HIS A 129 -16.83 10.06 14.39
N PHE A 130 -17.28 9.53 15.52
CA PHE A 130 -16.78 8.26 16.05
C PHE A 130 -17.20 7.09 15.15
N VAL A 131 -18.48 7.05 14.77
CA VAL A 131 -19.01 6.03 13.85
C VAL A 131 -18.36 6.11 12.48
N LEU A 132 -18.15 7.32 11.97
CA LEU A 132 -17.49 7.53 10.70
C LEU A 132 -16.04 7.03 10.73
N GLN A 133 -15.27 7.40 11.76
CA GLN A 133 -13.89 6.96 11.91
C GLN A 133 -13.78 5.44 12.05
N GLU A 134 -14.63 4.82 12.86
CA GLU A 134 -14.72 3.37 12.99
C GLU A 134 -14.98 2.70 11.63
N ALA A 135 -15.95 3.23 10.87
CA ALA A 135 -16.31 2.69 9.57
C ALA A 135 -15.14 2.78 8.56
N LEU A 136 -14.49 3.94 8.44
CA LEU A 136 -13.40 4.15 7.49
C LEU A 136 -12.20 3.21 7.73
N VAL A 137 -11.90 2.93 8.99
CA VAL A 137 -10.83 1.97 9.36
C VAL A 137 -11.27 0.53 9.14
N ALA A 138 -12.54 0.20 9.40
CA ALA A 138 -13.05 -1.17 9.34
C ALA A 138 -13.51 -1.61 7.94
N MET A 139 -13.79 -0.68 7.00
CA MET A 139 -14.37 -0.97 5.69
C MET A 139 -13.63 -2.07 4.93
N VAL A 140 -12.29 -2.04 4.89
CA VAL A 140 -11.50 -3.08 4.20
C VAL A 140 -11.76 -4.46 4.79
N LYS A 141 -11.91 -4.55 6.13
CA LYS A 141 -12.25 -5.80 6.82
C LYS A 141 -13.66 -6.26 6.43
N TRP A 142 -14.62 -5.35 6.35
CA TRP A 142 -15.99 -5.66 5.97
C TRP A 142 -16.10 -6.11 4.51
N TYR A 143 -15.44 -5.41 3.57
CA TYR A 143 -15.37 -5.86 2.17
C TYR A 143 -14.73 -7.24 2.03
N ARG A 144 -13.66 -7.53 2.78
CA ARG A 144 -12.99 -8.84 2.79
C ARG A 144 -13.87 -9.94 3.39
N GLY A 145 -14.65 -9.62 4.41
CA GLY A 145 -15.57 -10.53 5.10
C GLY A 145 -16.88 -10.77 4.34
N SER A 146 -17.21 -9.94 3.36
CA SER A 146 -18.45 -10.06 2.60
C SER A 146 -18.47 -11.31 1.71
N THR A 147 -19.67 -11.81 1.48
CA THR A 147 -19.91 -12.92 0.53
C THR A 147 -19.72 -12.47 -0.91
N VAL A 148 -20.18 -11.26 -1.22
CA VAL A 148 -20.09 -10.65 -2.55
C VAL A 148 -20.12 -9.13 -2.43
N THR A 149 -19.40 -8.47 -3.30
CA THR A 149 -19.51 -7.02 -3.51
C THR A 149 -20.21 -6.79 -4.84
N ILE A 150 -21.34 -6.11 -4.79
CA ILE A 150 -22.10 -5.67 -5.97
C ILE A 150 -21.58 -4.30 -6.36
N VAL A 151 -21.03 -4.19 -7.56
CA VAL A 151 -20.53 -2.93 -8.11
C VAL A 151 -21.54 -2.40 -9.13
N PHE A 152 -22.00 -1.17 -8.91
CA PHE A 152 -22.91 -0.47 -9.83
C PHE A 152 -22.13 0.54 -10.68
N LEU A 153 -22.17 0.35 -11.99
CA LEU A 153 -21.44 1.16 -12.97
C LEU A 153 -22.35 2.25 -13.54
N ARG A 154 -22.45 3.38 -12.85
CA ARG A 154 -23.18 4.54 -13.35
C ARG A 154 -22.63 5.03 -14.69
N GLY A 155 -23.53 5.24 -15.67
CA GLY A 155 -23.20 5.69 -17.03
C GLY A 155 -22.78 4.56 -17.98
N VAL A 156 -22.67 3.32 -17.51
CA VAL A 156 -22.44 2.14 -18.37
C VAL A 156 -23.78 1.47 -18.65
N ARG A 157 -24.22 1.46 -19.90
CA ARG A 157 -25.51 0.92 -20.33
C ARG A 157 -25.34 -0.41 -21.09
N SER A 158 -26.35 -1.25 -21.03
CA SER A 158 -26.43 -2.47 -21.83
C SER A 158 -26.70 -2.14 -23.32
N PRO A 159 -26.07 -2.85 -24.27
CA PRO A 159 -25.04 -3.84 -24.09
C PRO A 159 -23.66 -3.18 -23.80
N SER A 160 -23.10 -3.47 -22.65
CA SER A 160 -21.76 -2.98 -22.29
C SER A 160 -20.65 -3.71 -23.05
N ARG A 161 -19.57 -3.02 -23.31
CA ARG A 161 -18.44 -3.49 -24.12
C ARG A 161 -17.14 -3.42 -23.34
N ARG A 162 -16.16 -4.20 -23.77
CA ARG A 162 -14.80 -4.09 -23.25
C ARG A 162 -14.30 -2.64 -23.32
N GLY A 163 -13.72 -2.17 -22.24
CA GLY A 163 -13.22 -0.81 -22.06
C GLY A 163 -14.23 0.14 -21.36
N ASP A 164 -15.50 -0.25 -21.21
CA ASP A 164 -16.47 0.59 -20.50
C ASP A 164 -16.19 0.64 -19.00
N LEU A 165 -15.69 -0.45 -18.41
CA LEU A 165 -15.24 -0.48 -17.03
C LEU A 165 -14.01 0.42 -16.83
N VAL A 166 -13.03 0.37 -17.75
CA VAL A 166 -11.83 1.25 -17.71
C VAL A 166 -12.25 2.72 -17.66
N ARG A 167 -13.20 3.11 -18.51
CA ARG A 167 -13.69 4.50 -18.65
C ARG A 167 -14.73 4.88 -17.59
N SER A 168 -15.21 3.93 -16.81
CA SER A 168 -16.27 4.18 -15.83
C SER A 168 -15.83 5.17 -14.76
N ILE A 169 -16.76 6.01 -14.33
CA ILE A 169 -16.50 6.96 -13.22
C ILE A 169 -16.16 6.18 -11.94
N TRP A 170 -16.75 5.00 -11.74
CA TRP A 170 -16.46 4.13 -10.61
C TRP A 170 -14.96 3.83 -10.50
N ASN A 171 -14.31 3.49 -11.61
CA ASN A 171 -12.90 3.14 -11.64
C ASN A 171 -11.95 4.33 -11.38
N THR A 172 -12.44 5.55 -11.52
CA THR A 172 -11.66 6.77 -11.25
C THR A 172 -11.62 7.16 -9.77
N ARG A 173 -12.46 6.59 -8.90
CA ARG A 173 -12.56 6.95 -7.49
C ARG A 173 -11.53 6.22 -6.63
N ALA A 174 -10.96 6.91 -5.64
CA ALA A 174 -9.95 6.32 -4.75
C ALA A 174 -10.55 5.21 -3.86
N TRP A 175 -11.72 5.44 -3.25
CA TRP A 175 -12.38 4.49 -2.35
C TRP A 175 -12.71 3.15 -3.03
N THR A 176 -13.17 3.17 -4.29
CA THR A 176 -13.58 1.95 -4.99
C THR A 176 -12.42 0.96 -5.24
N PHE A 177 -11.17 1.44 -5.16
CA PHE A 177 -10.03 0.55 -5.26
C PHE A 177 -9.95 -0.42 -4.07
N GLN A 178 -10.07 0.09 -2.83
CA GLN A 178 -10.07 -0.78 -1.66
C GLN A 178 -11.30 -1.70 -1.62
N GLU A 179 -12.47 -1.21 -2.08
CA GLU A 179 -13.72 -1.98 -2.15
C GLU A 179 -13.57 -3.18 -3.08
N TYR A 180 -13.02 -2.97 -4.28
CA TYR A 180 -12.71 -4.03 -5.22
C TYR A 180 -11.60 -4.95 -4.69
N HIS A 181 -10.49 -4.37 -4.24
CA HIS A 181 -9.31 -5.15 -3.89
C HIS A 181 -9.54 -6.05 -2.67
N ALA A 182 -10.21 -5.53 -1.63
CA ALA A 182 -10.49 -6.29 -0.42
C ALA A 182 -11.50 -7.43 -0.65
N SER A 183 -12.47 -7.26 -1.53
CA SER A 183 -13.53 -8.21 -1.78
C SER A 183 -13.01 -9.51 -2.39
N LYS A 184 -13.52 -10.64 -1.91
CA LYS A 184 -13.20 -11.97 -2.47
C LYS A 184 -13.96 -12.22 -3.76
N VAL A 185 -15.23 -11.85 -3.78
CA VAL A 185 -16.15 -12.01 -4.91
C VAL A 185 -16.70 -10.65 -5.29
N VAL A 186 -16.67 -10.33 -6.58
CA VAL A 186 -17.20 -9.07 -7.13
C VAL A 186 -18.08 -9.37 -8.32
N ARG A 187 -19.25 -8.72 -8.40
CA ARG A 187 -20.12 -8.75 -9.57
C ARG A 187 -20.38 -7.32 -10.04
N PHE A 188 -20.08 -7.02 -11.28
CA PHE A 188 -20.31 -5.72 -11.91
C PHE A 188 -21.68 -5.71 -12.59
N TYR A 189 -22.43 -4.64 -12.34
CA TYR A 189 -23.74 -4.38 -12.94
C TYR A 189 -23.71 -3.05 -13.69
N ASN A 190 -24.34 -3.04 -14.85
CA ASN A 190 -24.60 -1.84 -15.64
C ASN A 190 -25.63 -0.91 -14.94
N GLU A 191 -25.82 0.28 -15.49
CA GLU A 191 -26.80 1.25 -14.98
C GLU A 191 -28.25 0.72 -14.96
N ASP A 192 -28.58 -0.18 -15.88
CA ASP A 192 -29.87 -0.85 -15.97
C ASP A 192 -29.98 -2.16 -15.18
N TRP A 193 -28.99 -2.42 -14.30
CA TRP A 193 -28.92 -3.62 -13.47
C TRP A 193 -28.75 -4.95 -14.21
N THR A 194 -28.42 -4.91 -15.49
CA THR A 194 -27.89 -6.09 -16.20
C THR A 194 -26.45 -6.36 -15.83
N LEU A 195 -25.99 -7.58 -15.98
CA LEU A 195 -24.59 -7.93 -15.73
C LEU A 195 -23.67 -7.25 -16.76
N TYR A 196 -22.55 -6.74 -16.30
CA TYR A 196 -21.54 -6.17 -17.17
C TYR A 196 -21.07 -7.20 -18.21
N MET A 197 -21.07 -6.81 -19.49
CA MET A 197 -20.76 -7.66 -20.65
C MET A 197 -21.56 -8.98 -20.70
N ASN A 198 -22.72 -9.03 -20.04
CA ASN A 198 -23.54 -10.25 -19.86
C ASN A 198 -22.74 -11.43 -19.26
N LEU A 199 -21.72 -11.15 -18.46
CA LEU A 199 -20.90 -12.16 -17.79
C LEU A 199 -21.67 -12.78 -16.62
N ASP A 200 -22.33 -13.92 -16.86
CA ASP A 200 -23.01 -14.67 -15.79
C ASP A 200 -22.09 -15.70 -15.15
N ILE A 201 -21.04 -15.20 -14.51
CA ILE A 201 -20.10 -15.99 -13.73
C ILE A 201 -20.18 -15.59 -12.25
N PRO A 202 -19.89 -16.50 -11.32
CA PRO A 202 -19.99 -16.22 -9.88
C PRO A 202 -19.09 -15.08 -9.42
N ASN A 203 -17.91 -14.92 -10.02
CA ASN A 203 -16.92 -13.93 -9.61
C ASN A 203 -16.27 -13.26 -10.82
N HIS A 204 -16.61 -12.01 -11.07
CA HIS A 204 -16.04 -11.24 -12.17
C HIS A 204 -14.54 -10.98 -12.01
N LYS A 205 -13.96 -11.10 -10.80
CA LYS A 205 -12.50 -11.00 -10.60
C LYS A 205 -11.71 -12.14 -11.25
N GLU A 206 -12.39 -13.22 -11.63
CA GLU A 206 -11.78 -14.39 -12.29
C GLU A 206 -11.92 -14.30 -13.83
N SER A 207 -12.69 -13.32 -14.35
CA SER A 207 -12.82 -13.09 -15.79
C SER A 207 -11.55 -12.50 -16.38
N PRO A 208 -10.97 -13.11 -17.42
CA PRO A 208 -9.83 -12.54 -18.13
C PRO A 208 -10.10 -11.14 -18.69
N GLU A 209 -11.33 -10.89 -19.13
CA GLU A 209 -11.76 -9.60 -19.67
C GLU A 209 -11.70 -8.52 -18.60
N ILE A 210 -12.26 -8.78 -17.41
CA ILE A 210 -12.24 -7.86 -16.28
C ILE A 210 -10.81 -7.63 -15.79
N ILE A 211 -10.02 -8.68 -15.67
CA ILE A 211 -8.60 -8.58 -15.27
C ILE A 211 -7.85 -7.67 -16.24
N SER A 212 -8.03 -7.88 -17.55
CA SER A 212 -7.39 -7.05 -18.58
C SER A 212 -7.82 -5.59 -18.52
N GLU A 213 -9.09 -5.30 -18.25
CA GLU A 213 -9.57 -3.93 -18.05
C GLU A 213 -9.00 -3.29 -16.78
N MET A 214 -8.85 -4.04 -15.70
CA MET A 214 -8.22 -3.54 -14.48
C MET A 214 -6.72 -3.28 -14.66
N GLU A 215 -6.01 -4.09 -15.45
CA GLU A 215 -4.62 -3.81 -15.85
C GLU A 215 -4.52 -2.49 -16.63
N GLU A 216 -5.37 -2.32 -17.64
CA GLU A 216 -5.40 -1.10 -18.45
C GLU A 216 -5.70 0.14 -17.60
N ALA A 217 -6.68 0.03 -16.71
CA ALA A 217 -7.10 1.14 -15.84
C ALA A 217 -6.05 1.55 -14.82
N THR A 218 -5.31 0.60 -14.26
CA THR A 218 -4.34 0.83 -13.18
C THR A 218 -2.92 1.00 -13.69
N GLY A 219 -2.60 0.45 -14.87
CA GLY A 219 -1.24 0.37 -15.41
C GLY A 219 -0.36 -0.65 -14.68
N VAL A 220 -0.97 -1.56 -13.89
CA VAL A 220 -0.26 -2.59 -13.11
C VAL A 220 -0.72 -3.97 -13.56
N SER A 221 0.22 -4.88 -13.75
CA SER A 221 -0.08 -6.22 -14.26
C SER A 221 -1.06 -7.00 -13.38
N ALA A 222 -1.86 -7.88 -13.98
CA ALA A 222 -2.80 -8.77 -13.31
C ALA A 222 -2.12 -9.56 -12.17
N ARG A 223 -0.92 -10.07 -12.43
CA ARG A 223 -0.14 -10.80 -11.43
C ARG A 223 0.15 -9.94 -10.21
N ALA A 224 0.57 -8.70 -10.41
CA ALA A 224 0.85 -7.77 -9.32
C ALA A 224 -0.44 -7.38 -8.58
N LEU A 225 -1.55 -7.12 -9.30
CA LEU A 225 -2.86 -6.84 -8.71
C LEU A 225 -3.36 -7.99 -7.82
N MET A 226 -3.20 -9.24 -8.26
CA MET A 226 -3.59 -10.42 -7.49
C MET A 226 -2.65 -10.73 -6.32
N ALA A 227 -1.37 -10.38 -6.44
CA ALA A 227 -0.37 -10.60 -5.40
C ALA A 227 -0.47 -9.58 -4.24
N LEU A 228 -1.12 -8.44 -4.44
CA LEU A 228 -1.28 -7.43 -3.41
C LEU A 228 -1.98 -7.98 -2.18
N ARG A 229 -1.38 -7.74 -1.02
CA ARG A 229 -1.96 -8.03 0.30
C ARG A 229 -1.94 -6.76 1.14
N PRO A 230 -2.88 -6.56 2.06
CA PRO A 230 -2.80 -5.45 3.01
C PRO A 230 -1.50 -5.50 3.82
N GLY A 231 -1.01 -4.32 4.22
CA GLY A 231 0.22 -4.17 4.99
C GLY A 231 1.26 -3.30 4.30
N SER A 232 2.42 -3.18 4.91
CA SER A 232 3.50 -2.28 4.47
C SER A 232 4.44 -2.85 3.40
N ASN A 233 4.12 -3.99 2.81
CA ASN A 233 4.88 -4.52 1.67
C ASN A 233 4.44 -3.86 0.36
N TYR A 234 5.38 -3.65 -0.58
CA TYR A 234 5.11 -3.07 -1.90
C TYR A 234 4.43 -1.69 -1.83
N ILE A 235 4.94 -0.81 -0.95
CA ILE A 235 4.33 0.50 -0.69
C ILE A 235 4.26 1.32 -1.96
N ARG A 236 5.36 1.41 -2.71
CA ARG A 236 5.46 2.23 -3.91
C ARG A 236 4.48 1.77 -4.98
N GLU A 237 4.35 0.47 -5.19
CA GLU A 237 3.42 -0.11 -6.14
C GLU A 237 1.96 0.17 -5.74
N LYS A 238 1.64 0.04 -4.46
CA LYS A 238 0.30 0.38 -3.94
C LYS A 238 -0.01 1.87 -4.11
N LEU A 239 0.94 2.76 -3.83
CA LEU A 239 0.77 4.19 -4.09
C LEU A 239 0.57 4.47 -5.58
N CYS A 240 1.31 3.78 -6.47
CA CYS A 240 1.14 3.90 -7.91
C CYS A 240 -0.28 3.51 -8.36
N LEU A 241 -0.82 2.42 -7.84
CA LEU A 241 -2.17 1.92 -8.18
C LEU A 241 -3.28 2.93 -7.92
N VAL A 242 -3.13 3.73 -6.86
CA VAL A 242 -4.16 4.70 -6.45
C VAL A 242 -3.87 6.13 -6.93
N SER A 243 -2.66 6.38 -7.39
CA SER A 243 -2.18 7.72 -7.76
C SER A 243 -2.97 8.39 -8.90
N ARG A 244 -3.60 7.60 -9.77
CA ARG A 244 -4.43 8.07 -10.89
C ARG A 244 -5.89 8.26 -10.50
N ARG A 245 -6.26 7.89 -9.27
CA ARG A 245 -7.65 7.96 -8.79
C ARG A 245 -7.93 9.33 -8.18
N LYS A 246 -9.19 9.69 -8.17
CA LYS A 246 -9.68 11.01 -7.72
C LYS A 246 -10.49 10.86 -6.44
N THR A 247 -10.44 11.90 -5.62
CA THR A 247 -11.23 12.05 -4.40
C THR A 247 -11.99 13.37 -4.45
N THR A 248 -13.13 13.42 -3.79
CA THR A 248 -13.90 14.65 -3.62
C THR A 248 -13.25 15.53 -2.55
N LEU A 249 -12.81 14.91 -1.45
CA LEU A 249 -12.06 15.55 -0.39
C LEU A 249 -10.58 15.20 -0.55
N ILE A 250 -9.71 16.16 -0.34
CA ILE A 250 -8.26 15.95 -0.52
C ILE A 250 -7.71 14.91 0.45
N GLU A 251 -8.24 14.88 1.67
CA GLU A 251 -7.84 13.96 2.73
C GLU A 251 -8.16 12.49 2.38
N ASP A 252 -9.18 12.26 1.58
CA ASP A 252 -9.56 10.91 1.14
C ASP A 252 -8.47 10.24 0.30
N ALA A 253 -7.55 11.03 -0.28
CA ALA A 253 -6.37 10.47 -0.92
C ALA A 253 -5.50 9.64 0.05
N ALA A 254 -5.51 9.99 1.34
CA ALA A 254 -4.86 9.23 2.40
C ALA A 254 -5.81 8.21 3.04
N TYR A 255 -7.02 8.62 3.39
CA TYR A 255 -7.93 7.79 4.18
C TYR A 255 -8.42 6.55 3.43
N SER A 256 -8.59 6.64 2.10
CA SER A 256 -8.90 5.48 1.27
C SER A 256 -7.79 4.42 1.24
N LEU A 257 -6.62 4.71 1.77
CA LEU A 257 -5.46 3.82 1.80
C LEU A 257 -5.21 3.16 3.16
N LEU A 258 -5.87 3.64 4.22
CA LEU A 258 -5.65 3.14 5.59
C LEU A 258 -5.77 1.61 5.68
N GLY A 259 -6.82 1.07 5.09
CA GLY A 259 -7.05 -0.36 5.08
C GLY A 259 -6.11 -1.14 4.17
N ILE A 260 -5.68 -0.55 3.05
CA ILE A 260 -4.73 -1.17 2.11
C ILE A 260 -3.36 -1.35 2.76
N PHE A 261 -2.94 -0.38 3.57
CA PHE A 261 -1.68 -0.42 4.30
C PHE A 261 -1.80 -1.04 5.70
N SER A 262 -3.01 -1.37 6.16
CA SER A 262 -3.29 -1.83 7.53
C SER A 262 -2.78 -0.84 8.58
N ILE A 263 -2.97 0.46 8.32
CA ILE A 263 -2.60 1.56 9.19
C ILE A 263 -3.86 2.18 9.79
N SER A 264 -3.78 2.54 11.06
CA SER A 264 -4.81 3.31 11.74
C SER A 264 -4.29 4.72 12.02
N LEU A 265 -4.95 5.71 11.45
CA LEU A 265 -4.71 7.13 11.73
C LEU A 265 -6.02 7.81 12.13
N PRO A 266 -5.98 8.81 13.01
CA PRO A 266 -7.14 9.66 13.25
C PRO A 266 -7.61 10.34 11.96
N VAL A 267 -8.91 10.27 11.68
CA VAL A 267 -9.52 10.93 10.52
C VAL A 267 -9.87 12.37 10.92
N VAL A 268 -9.26 13.34 10.25
CA VAL A 268 -9.43 14.77 10.53
C VAL A 268 -9.72 15.49 9.21
N TYR A 269 -10.99 15.63 8.87
CA TYR A 269 -11.35 16.42 7.69
C TYR A 269 -11.09 17.92 7.92
N GLY A 270 -10.59 18.60 6.90
CA GLY A 270 -10.17 19.99 6.95
C GLY A 270 -8.65 20.17 7.17
N GLU A 271 -7.88 19.10 7.36
CA GLU A 271 -6.42 19.19 7.48
C GLU A 271 -5.70 19.26 6.12
N GLY A 272 -6.43 19.05 5.01
CA GLY A 272 -5.89 19.16 3.66
C GLY A 272 -4.82 18.11 3.35
N ASP A 273 -3.72 18.54 2.73
CA ASP A 273 -2.61 17.67 2.32
C ASP A 273 -1.83 17.06 3.50
N GLN A 274 -2.03 17.54 4.72
CA GLN A 274 -1.41 16.96 5.92
C GLN A 274 -1.86 15.51 6.16
N ALA A 275 -3.08 15.15 5.73
CA ALA A 275 -3.55 13.76 5.81
C ALA A 275 -2.61 12.80 5.06
N LEU A 276 -2.24 13.17 3.81
CA LEU A 276 -1.29 12.38 3.02
C LEU A 276 0.10 12.37 3.66
N GLY A 277 0.56 13.52 4.15
CA GLY A 277 1.83 13.63 4.86
C GLY A 277 1.90 12.69 6.07
N ARG A 278 0.85 12.66 6.91
CA ARG A 278 0.76 11.76 8.08
C ARG A 278 0.79 10.29 7.68
N LEU A 279 0.05 9.93 6.61
CA LEU A 279 0.05 8.55 6.11
C LEU A 279 1.45 8.14 5.64
N LEU A 280 2.10 8.95 4.80
CA LEU A 280 3.42 8.65 4.27
C LEU A 280 4.49 8.64 5.38
N ALA A 281 4.40 9.52 6.37
CA ALA A 281 5.27 9.53 7.54
C ALA A 281 5.14 8.24 8.36
N GLN A 282 3.91 7.78 8.60
CA GLN A 282 3.66 6.53 9.30
C GLN A 282 4.19 5.32 8.53
N LEU A 283 3.98 5.31 7.21
CA LEU A 283 4.50 4.26 6.32
C LEU A 283 6.03 4.22 6.35
N LEU A 284 6.68 5.37 6.21
CA LEU A 284 8.13 5.49 6.22
C LEU A 284 8.73 5.02 7.55
N THR A 285 8.13 5.43 8.67
CA THR A 285 8.60 5.05 10.02
C THR A 285 8.40 3.56 10.30
N SER A 286 7.28 2.99 9.88
CA SER A 286 6.97 1.58 10.17
C SER A 286 7.70 0.59 9.27
N SER A 287 7.98 0.96 8.02
CA SER A 287 8.61 0.07 7.04
C SER A 287 10.09 0.35 6.78
N GLY A 288 10.54 1.59 7.00
CA GLY A 288 11.85 2.06 6.55
C GLY A 288 11.98 2.21 5.03
N ASP A 289 10.90 2.05 4.24
CA ASP A 289 10.94 2.08 2.77
C ASP A 289 11.13 3.50 2.24
N THR A 290 12.38 3.86 1.95
CA THR A 290 12.75 5.18 1.43
C THR A 290 12.32 5.42 -0.02
N SER A 291 11.75 4.43 -0.72
CA SER A 291 11.17 4.62 -2.06
C SER A 291 10.00 5.62 -2.05
N ILE A 292 9.37 5.81 -0.90
CA ILE A 292 8.36 6.86 -0.63
C ILE A 292 8.92 8.26 -0.92
N LEU A 293 10.21 8.48 -0.71
CA LEU A 293 10.88 9.77 -0.91
C LEU A 293 11.26 10.04 -2.38
N ALA A 294 11.20 9.03 -3.26
CA ALA A 294 11.55 9.12 -4.67
C ALA A 294 10.36 9.62 -5.50
N TRP A 295 10.16 10.92 -5.53
CA TRP A 295 9.11 11.61 -6.31
C TRP A 295 9.61 12.97 -6.80
N THR A 296 8.87 13.59 -7.71
CA THR A 296 9.15 14.93 -8.29
C THR A 296 7.94 15.84 -8.12
N GLY A 297 8.16 17.15 -8.18
CA GLY A 297 7.12 18.14 -8.05
C GLY A 297 7.09 18.82 -6.67
N LYS A 298 5.93 19.35 -6.28
CA LYS A 298 5.78 20.16 -5.08
C LYS A 298 5.68 19.32 -3.81
N PHE A 299 6.36 19.78 -2.77
CA PHE A 299 6.26 19.19 -1.43
C PHE A 299 4.99 19.64 -0.69
N GLY A 300 4.54 18.81 0.24
CA GLY A 300 3.37 19.08 1.06
C GLY A 300 3.66 19.94 2.28
N SER A 301 2.60 20.36 2.95
CA SER A 301 2.67 21.20 4.14
C SER A 301 3.15 20.44 5.38
N PHE A 302 3.12 19.11 5.37
CA PHE A 302 3.55 18.30 6.51
C PHE A 302 5.08 18.23 6.66
N ASN A 303 5.80 18.00 5.57
CA ASN A 303 7.26 17.92 5.54
C ASN A 303 7.76 18.10 4.11
N SER A 304 8.87 18.79 3.90
CA SER A 304 9.40 19.05 2.56
C SER A 304 9.85 17.81 1.78
N CYS A 305 10.08 16.70 2.43
CA CYS A 305 10.37 15.42 1.77
C CYS A 305 9.12 14.61 1.42
N LEU A 306 7.93 15.05 1.79
CA LEU A 306 6.67 14.39 1.47
C LEU A 306 5.87 15.24 0.48
N PRO A 307 5.21 14.62 -0.52
CA PRO A 307 4.51 15.35 -1.56
C PRO A 307 3.16 15.89 -1.08
N THR A 308 2.67 16.95 -1.74
CA THR A 308 1.33 17.48 -1.52
C THR A 308 0.23 16.61 -2.12
N ASN A 309 0.55 15.78 -3.13
CA ASN A 309 -0.45 15.01 -3.87
C ASN A 309 0.07 13.60 -4.20
N ILE A 310 -0.82 12.61 -4.09
CA ILE A 310 -0.50 11.22 -4.37
C ILE A 310 -0.19 10.94 -5.85
N SER A 311 -0.63 11.81 -6.77
CA SER A 311 -0.41 11.65 -8.22
C SER A 311 1.07 11.63 -8.62
N VAL A 312 1.97 12.14 -7.79
CA VAL A 312 3.43 12.06 -8.02
C VAL A 312 3.94 10.61 -8.06
N PHE A 313 3.18 9.67 -7.51
CA PHE A 313 3.50 8.24 -7.54
C PHE A 313 2.99 7.52 -8.78
N SER A 314 2.40 8.23 -9.76
CA SER A 314 1.82 7.65 -10.99
C SER A 314 2.87 7.01 -11.93
N GLN A 315 4.13 7.35 -11.74
CA GLN A 315 5.23 6.72 -12.45
C GLN A 315 5.85 5.64 -11.55
N LEU A 316 5.95 4.44 -12.07
CA LEU A 316 6.81 3.43 -11.49
C LEU A 316 8.25 3.98 -11.53
N LEU A 317 8.99 3.77 -10.45
CA LEU A 317 10.42 4.02 -10.51
C LEU A 317 10.96 3.22 -11.71
N PRO A 318 11.92 3.79 -12.48
CA PRO A 318 12.58 3.00 -13.52
C PRO A 318 12.93 1.66 -12.86
N PRO A 319 12.63 0.53 -13.52
CA PRO A 319 13.02 -0.75 -12.97
C PRO A 319 14.48 -0.58 -12.58
N HIS A 320 14.79 -0.81 -11.30
CA HIS A 320 16.15 -1.13 -10.96
C HIS A 320 16.43 -2.38 -11.79
N ILE A 321 16.92 -2.15 -13.01
CA ILE A 321 17.59 -3.21 -13.73
C ILE A 321 18.72 -3.53 -12.76
N PRO A 322 18.67 -4.69 -12.06
CA PRO A 322 19.85 -5.12 -11.38
C PRO A 322 20.86 -5.18 -12.53
N ARG A 323 21.76 -4.22 -12.59
CA ARG A 323 22.96 -4.42 -13.37
C ARG A 323 23.56 -5.63 -12.70
N THR A 324 23.24 -6.78 -13.25
CA THR A 324 23.81 -8.04 -12.82
C THR A 324 25.29 -7.78 -12.95
N ILE A 325 25.96 -7.61 -11.79
CA ILE A 325 27.41 -7.51 -11.79
C ILE A 325 27.81 -8.78 -12.50
N THR A 326 28.36 -8.66 -13.68
CA THR A 326 28.80 -9.82 -14.46
C THR A 326 29.80 -10.61 -13.60
N SER A 327 29.88 -11.92 -13.80
CA SER A 327 30.87 -12.75 -13.09
C SER A 327 32.27 -12.13 -13.15
N ALA A 328 32.65 -11.58 -14.32
CA ALA A 328 33.93 -10.92 -14.52
C ALA A 328 34.08 -9.62 -13.68
N GLU A 329 33.03 -8.81 -13.55
CA GLU A 329 33.03 -7.63 -12.69
C GLU A 329 33.10 -8.03 -11.20
N MET A 330 32.40 -9.10 -10.81
CA MET A 330 32.44 -9.66 -9.47
C MET A 330 33.85 -10.16 -9.13
N ASP A 331 34.48 -10.87 -10.07
CA ASP A 331 35.87 -11.36 -9.93
C ASP A 331 36.87 -10.20 -9.84
N THR A 332 36.69 -9.14 -10.62
CA THR A 332 37.50 -7.93 -10.57
C THR A 332 37.36 -7.21 -9.23
N ILE A 333 36.14 -7.03 -8.73
CA ILE A 333 35.87 -6.44 -7.41
C ILE A 333 36.48 -7.31 -6.30
N THR A 334 36.28 -8.62 -6.38
CA THR A 334 36.78 -9.58 -5.37
C THR A 334 38.31 -9.61 -5.37
N THR A 335 38.94 -9.58 -6.53
CA THR A 335 40.40 -9.53 -6.67
C THR A 335 40.94 -8.21 -6.13
N GLY A 336 40.35 -7.07 -6.47
CA GLY A 336 40.71 -5.76 -5.93
C GLY A 336 40.55 -5.68 -4.41
N LEU A 337 39.53 -6.31 -3.82
CA LEU A 337 39.37 -6.43 -2.38
C LEU A 337 40.41 -7.31 -1.72
N ARG A 338 40.85 -8.39 -2.36
CA ARG A 338 41.90 -9.29 -1.85
C ARG A 338 43.27 -8.67 -1.87
N THR A 339 43.53 -7.80 -2.84
CA THR A 339 44.86 -7.15 -3.00
C THR A 339 45.08 -5.91 -2.12
N SER A 340 43.98 -5.36 -1.51
CA SER A 340 44.09 -4.15 -0.69
C SER A 340 43.41 -4.34 0.67
N SER A 341 44.21 -4.71 1.67
CA SER A 341 43.74 -4.83 3.08
C SER A 341 43.19 -3.52 3.64
N LEU A 342 43.68 -2.38 3.17
CA LEU A 342 43.21 -1.06 3.58
C LEU A 342 41.76 -0.80 3.12
N ASN A 343 41.44 -1.15 1.90
CA ASN A 343 40.06 -1.00 1.36
C ASN A 343 39.06 -1.86 2.12
N LEU A 344 39.40 -3.10 2.47
CA LEU A 344 38.54 -3.98 3.26
C LEU A 344 38.21 -3.40 4.65
N SER A 345 39.24 -2.84 5.31
CA SER A 345 39.06 -2.22 6.64
C SER A 345 38.13 -0.99 6.55
N LEU A 346 38.33 -0.11 5.58
CA LEU A 346 37.51 1.08 5.39
C LEU A 346 36.05 0.70 5.02
N ILE A 347 35.88 -0.30 4.18
CA ILE A 347 34.52 -0.77 3.80
C ILE A 347 33.82 -1.43 5.00
N ALA A 348 34.55 -2.16 5.85
CA ALA A 348 34.00 -2.72 7.06
C ALA A 348 33.53 -1.63 8.04
N ILE A 349 34.30 -0.56 8.18
CA ILE A 349 33.91 0.62 8.99
C ILE A 349 32.67 1.28 8.39
N LEU A 350 32.64 1.48 7.07
CA LEU A 350 31.47 2.05 6.40
C LEU A 350 30.23 1.17 6.57
N HIS A 351 30.37 -0.15 6.39
CA HIS A 351 29.30 -1.12 6.61
C HIS A 351 28.74 -1.04 8.05
N HIS A 352 29.63 -1.00 9.04
CA HIS A 352 29.22 -0.90 10.45
C HIS A 352 28.42 0.39 10.70
N ARG A 353 28.95 1.56 10.26
CA ARG A 353 28.24 2.84 10.39
C ARG A 353 26.87 2.86 9.69
N LEU A 354 26.76 2.26 8.51
CA LEU A 354 25.52 2.20 7.77
C LEU A 354 24.49 1.29 8.43
N ASN A 355 24.94 0.19 9.05
CA ASN A 355 24.05 -0.73 9.77
C ASN A 355 23.59 -0.20 11.14
N GLU A 356 24.30 0.75 11.71
CA GLU A 356 23.88 1.41 12.94
C GLU A 356 22.86 2.54 12.71
N LEU A 357 22.61 2.91 11.45
CA LEU A 357 21.59 3.89 11.14
C LEU A 357 20.20 3.35 11.46
N PRO A 358 19.39 4.10 12.20
CA PRO A 358 18.00 3.72 12.45
C PRO A 358 17.16 3.83 11.18
N VAL A 359 15.91 3.36 11.22
CA VAL A 359 14.93 3.69 10.18
C VAL A 359 14.57 5.18 10.26
N PRO A 360 14.12 5.82 9.17
CA PRO A 360 13.63 7.19 9.23
C PRO A 360 12.49 7.32 10.23
N TRP A 361 12.47 8.41 11.01
CA TRP A 361 11.37 8.67 11.95
C TRP A 361 11.03 10.15 12.01
N PHE A 362 9.89 10.48 12.63
CA PHE A 362 9.42 11.84 12.75
C PHE A 362 9.34 12.27 14.21
N VAL A 363 9.72 13.51 14.47
CA VAL A 363 9.47 14.21 15.73
C VAL A 363 8.58 15.42 15.39
N GLY A 364 7.28 15.29 15.65
CA GLY A 364 6.29 16.19 15.04
C GLY A 364 6.30 16.05 13.51
N GLN A 365 6.48 17.17 12.81
CA GLN A 365 6.58 17.20 11.35
C GLN A 365 8.03 17.17 10.84
N ARG A 366 9.02 17.08 11.72
CA ARG A 366 10.43 17.00 11.35
C ARG A 366 10.84 15.56 11.14
N MET A 367 11.40 15.28 9.97
CA MET A 367 11.92 13.96 9.63
C MET A 367 13.39 13.85 10.04
N LYS A 368 13.73 12.81 10.80
CA LYS A 368 15.10 12.37 11.04
C LYS A 368 15.45 11.35 9.96
N LEU A 369 16.28 11.78 9.01
CA LEU A 369 16.61 11.02 7.81
C LEU A 369 18.01 10.41 7.91
N PRO A 370 18.14 9.09 8.11
CA PRO A 370 19.42 8.39 8.01
C PRO A 370 19.89 8.38 6.55
N CYS A 371 21.12 8.77 6.30
CA CYS A 371 21.59 8.99 4.94
C CYS A 371 23.11 9.08 4.79
N ILE A 372 23.54 9.04 3.53
CA ILE A 372 24.87 9.47 3.10
C ILE A 372 24.73 10.84 2.44
N VAL A 373 25.53 11.80 2.87
CA VAL A 373 25.48 13.19 2.40
C VAL A 373 26.63 13.48 1.44
N PHE A 374 26.32 14.03 0.28
CA PHE A 374 27.29 14.48 -0.71
C PHE A 374 27.20 15.99 -0.87
N LYS A 375 28.17 16.71 -0.35
CA LYS A 375 28.24 18.16 -0.54
C LYS A 375 28.51 18.49 -2.00
N LEU A 376 27.68 19.34 -2.60
CA LEU A 376 27.91 19.86 -3.93
C LEU A 376 29.03 20.91 -3.91
N GLY A 377 29.96 20.79 -4.84
CA GLY A 377 31.03 21.74 -5.04
C GLY A 377 30.60 22.86 -5.97
N SER A 378 31.37 23.08 -7.05
CA SER A 378 31.06 24.11 -8.04
C SER A 378 29.77 23.78 -8.77
N ILE A 379 28.84 24.73 -8.79
CA ILE A 379 27.55 24.61 -9.48
C ILE A 379 27.55 25.56 -10.67
N TYR A 380 27.37 25.02 -11.85
CA TYR A 380 27.32 25.77 -13.10
C TYR A 380 25.91 25.73 -13.68
N ARG A 381 25.31 26.90 -13.95
CA ARG A 381 24.04 27.00 -14.63
C ARG A 381 24.23 26.70 -16.12
N SER A 382 23.44 25.79 -16.67
CA SER A 382 23.40 25.53 -18.11
C SER A 382 22.72 26.71 -18.83
N ARG A 383 22.88 26.79 -20.17
CA ARG A 383 22.17 27.79 -20.99
C ARG A 383 20.64 27.63 -20.92
N SER A 384 20.16 26.47 -20.61
CA SER A 384 18.75 26.21 -20.33
C SER A 384 18.38 26.70 -18.91
N GLN A 385 17.27 27.38 -18.78
CA GLN A 385 16.77 27.83 -17.48
C GLN A 385 16.55 26.61 -16.58
N ARG A 386 17.00 26.70 -15.29
CA ARG A 386 16.81 25.69 -14.23
C ARG A 386 17.52 24.34 -14.42
N VAL A 387 18.49 24.26 -15.31
CA VAL A 387 19.40 23.11 -15.41
C VAL A 387 20.76 23.48 -14.86
N PHE A 388 21.24 22.70 -13.90
CA PHE A 388 22.50 22.93 -13.20
C PHE A 388 23.39 21.71 -13.32
N ARG A 389 24.68 21.93 -13.48
CA ARG A 389 25.71 20.88 -13.39
C ARG A 389 26.51 21.11 -12.16
N ALA A 390 26.58 20.11 -11.29
CA ALA A 390 27.30 20.18 -10.04
C ALA A 390 28.35 19.07 -9.99
N GLN A 391 29.53 19.40 -9.46
CA GLN A 391 30.60 18.42 -9.27
C GLN A 391 30.61 17.95 -7.84
N THR A 392 30.74 16.65 -7.63
CA THR A 392 30.96 16.04 -6.32
C THR A 392 32.20 15.15 -6.36
N GLY A 393 32.90 15.04 -5.24
CA GLY A 393 34.13 14.23 -5.19
C GLY A 393 33.92 12.71 -5.20
N ALA A 394 32.66 12.23 -5.18
CA ALA A 394 32.34 10.81 -5.14
C ALA A 394 31.34 10.37 -6.24
N LEU A 395 30.54 11.32 -6.76
CA LEU A 395 29.47 11.04 -7.75
C LEU A 395 29.80 11.61 -9.15
N GLY A 396 31.00 12.19 -9.34
CA GLY A 396 31.37 12.84 -10.59
C GLY A 396 30.55 14.12 -10.87
N ILE A 397 30.16 14.34 -12.13
CA ILE A 397 29.36 15.48 -12.55
C ILE A 397 27.89 15.04 -12.60
N VAL A 398 27.04 15.74 -11.83
CA VAL A 398 25.61 15.47 -11.75
C VAL A 398 24.84 16.61 -12.42
N GLU A 399 23.90 16.26 -13.31
CA GLU A 399 22.94 17.21 -13.88
C GLU A 399 21.67 17.23 -13.02
N ILE A 400 21.25 18.42 -12.60
CA ILE A 400 20.10 18.63 -11.72
C ILE A 400 19.14 19.58 -12.43
N ARG A 401 17.86 19.20 -12.51
CA ARG A 401 16.77 20.02 -13.01
C ARG A 401 15.83 20.35 -11.87
N THR A 402 15.60 21.63 -11.61
CA THR A 402 14.79 22.10 -10.48
C THR A 402 13.57 22.88 -10.94
N GLU A 403 12.47 22.81 -10.18
CA GLU A 403 11.28 23.64 -10.40
C GLU A 403 11.48 25.09 -9.90
N GLU A 404 12.36 25.26 -8.92
CA GLU A 404 12.69 26.56 -8.29
C GLU A 404 14.14 26.95 -8.58
N ASP A 405 14.43 28.25 -8.50
CA ASP A 405 15.81 28.72 -8.62
C ASP A 405 16.63 28.27 -7.40
N LEU A 406 17.83 27.75 -7.66
CA LEU A 406 18.74 27.40 -6.58
C LEU A 406 19.20 28.65 -5.83
N PRO A 407 19.35 28.57 -4.51
CA PRO A 407 19.85 29.70 -3.73
C PRO A 407 21.25 30.12 -4.24
N ARG A 408 21.41 31.42 -4.46
CA ARG A 408 22.69 31.98 -4.94
C ARG A 408 23.83 31.81 -3.93
N PHE A 409 23.48 31.72 -2.66
CA PHE A 409 24.41 31.57 -1.54
C PHE A 409 23.91 30.43 -0.66
N GLY A 410 24.80 29.51 -0.31
CA GLY A 410 24.50 28.39 0.58
C GLY A 410 25.08 27.08 0.06
N SER A 411 25.22 26.15 0.96
CA SER A 411 25.66 24.79 0.62
C SER A 411 24.45 23.98 0.14
N LEU A 412 24.62 23.26 -0.98
CA LEU A 412 23.66 22.28 -1.47
C LEU A 412 24.20 20.89 -1.27
N TYR A 413 23.31 19.96 -0.98
CA TYR A 413 23.65 18.59 -0.68
C TYR A 413 22.79 17.64 -1.50
N LEU A 414 23.41 16.65 -2.14
CA LEU A 414 22.73 15.46 -2.58
C LEU A 414 22.75 14.44 -1.45
N VAL A 415 21.62 13.85 -1.18
CA VAL A 415 21.43 12.96 -0.06
C VAL A 415 20.92 11.61 -0.56
N HIS A 416 21.62 10.55 -0.22
CA HIS A 416 21.17 9.18 -0.44
C HIS A 416 20.49 8.67 0.84
N PRO A 417 19.14 8.62 0.90
CA PRO A 417 18.43 7.96 1.99
C PRO A 417 18.90 6.52 2.14
N TRP A 418 19.22 6.11 3.36
CA TRP A 418 19.75 4.78 3.61
C TRP A 418 18.81 3.94 4.46
N ILE A 419 18.64 2.69 4.09
CA ILE A 419 17.91 1.68 4.87
C ILE A 419 18.83 0.50 5.17
N ASP A 420 18.52 -0.22 6.25
CA ASP A 420 19.26 -1.40 6.67
C ASP A 420 19.31 -2.46 5.54
N PHE A 421 20.44 -3.14 5.45
CA PHE A 421 20.62 -4.28 4.55
C PHE A 421 19.62 -5.43 4.80
N LEU A 422 19.11 -5.56 6.02
CA LEU A 422 18.11 -6.58 6.37
C LEU A 422 16.75 -6.31 5.72
N LEU A 423 16.41 -5.02 5.54
CA LEU A 423 15.18 -4.60 4.87
C LEU A 423 15.30 -4.63 3.34
N ASP A 424 16.52 -4.61 2.82
CA ASP A 424 16.84 -4.69 1.38
C ASP A 424 16.71 -6.12 0.81
N ARG A 425 16.26 -7.08 1.61
CA ARG A 425 16.07 -8.49 1.18
C ARG A 425 14.90 -8.68 0.22
N GLN A 426 14.07 -7.67 0.04
CA GLN A 426 13.06 -7.68 -1.01
C GLN A 426 13.54 -6.77 -2.13
N PRO A 427 13.78 -7.28 -3.34
CA PRO A 427 14.11 -6.44 -4.47
C PRO A 427 12.93 -5.51 -4.72
N VAL A 428 13.13 -4.22 -4.46
CA VAL A 428 12.24 -3.16 -4.93
C VAL A 428 12.20 -3.28 -6.45
N GLY A 429 11.11 -3.78 -6.99
CA GLY A 429 10.91 -3.92 -8.43
C GLY A 429 11.10 -5.32 -9.03
N SER A 430 11.34 -6.38 -8.27
CA SER A 430 11.51 -7.75 -8.84
C SER A 430 10.21 -8.50 -9.13
N VAL A 431 9.05 -7.86 -9.11
CA VAL A 431 7.79 -8.48 -9.54
C VAL A 431 7.57 -8.33 -11.06
N ILE A 432 8.50 -7.67 -11.77
CA ILE A 432 8.47 -7.59 -13.24
C ILE A 432 9.74 -8.25 -13.80
N GLU A 433 9.97 -9.51 -13.50
CA GLU A 433 10.70 -10.36 -14.43
C GLU A 433 9.71 -10.82 -15.50
N ILE A 434 9.86 -10.27 -16.68
CA ILE A 434 9.33 -10.89 -17.91
C ILE A 434 10.11 -12.19 -18.08
N VAL A 435 9.57 -13.27 -17.55
CA VAL A 435 10.07 -14.61 -17.88
C VAL A 435 9.67 -14.88 -19.32
N PRO A 436 10.63 -15.19 -20.23
CA PRO A 436 10.29 -15.70 -21.55
C PRO A 436 9.48 -17.00 -21.36
N LYS A 437 8.43 -17.16 -22.16
CA LYS A 437 7.71 -18.41 -22.28
C LYS A 437 8.68 -19.53 -22.65
N GLU A 438 9.10 -20.32 -21.70
CA GLU A 438 9.53 -21.69 -21.93
C GLU A 438 8.46 -22.61 -21.37
N GLU A 439 8.09 -23.57 -22.20
CA GLU A 439 7.10 -24.59 -21.99
C GLU A 439 7.40 -25.34 -20.69
N VAL A 440 6.42 -25.37 -19.78
CA VAL A 440 6.49 -26.23 -18.60
C VAL A 440 5.61 -27.43 -18.85
N ASP A 441 6.28 -28.55 -19.01
CA ASP A 441 5.70 -29.89 -18.98
C ASP A 441 5.02 -30.13 -17.62
N ASP A 442 3.80 -30.62 -17.72
CA ASP A 442 2.91 -31.01 -16.65
C ASP A 442 3.44 -32.30 -16.01
N GLN A 443 3.87 -32.29 -14.74
CA GLN A 443 3.67 -33.43 -13.84
C GLN A 443 4.09 -33.16 -12.38
N SER A 444 3.13 -33.45 -11.50
CA SER A 444 3.27 -33.98 -10.12
C SER A 444 3.54 -32.99 -8.98
N SER A 445 2.57 -32.90 -8.13
CA SER A 445 2.32 -33.58 -6.82
C SER A 445 2.84 -32.84 -5.60
N TRP A 446 1.92 -32.45 -4.80
CA TRP A 446 1.80 -32.41 -3.31
C TRP A 446 3.00 -32.91 -2.50
N ILE A 447 3.59 -32.04 -1.67
CA ILE A 447 4.20 -32.33 -0.36
C ILE A 447 4.11 -30.99 0.40
N GLY A 448 3.40 -30.77 1.52
CA GLY A 448 3.57 -31.43 2.79
C GLY A 448 4.12 -30.38 3.76
N GLU A 449 3.26 -29.83 4.64
CA GLU A 449 3.66 -29.10 5.85
C GLU A 449 4.70 -29.91 6.61
N ASP A 450 5.91 -29.35 6.82
CA ASP A 450 6.77 -29.60 7.97
C ASP A 450 8.11 -28.87 7.81
N ALA A 451 8.13 -27.58 8.19
CA ALA A 451 9.38 -26.84 8.41
C ALA A 451 9.26 -25.86 9.58
N ARG A 452 8.70 -26.31 10.70
CA ARG A 452 8.60 -25.52 11.94
C ARG A 452 9.19 -26.19 13.20
N SER A 453 10.08 -27.15 13.06
CA SER A 453 10.71 -27.72 14.27
C SER A 453 12.17 -28.11 14.07
N LEU A 454 13.04 -27.14 13.85
CA LEU A 454 14.49 -27.34 14.06
C LEU A 454 15.17 -26.01 14.42
N LEU A 455 14.78 -25.43 15.53
CA LEU A 455 15.56 -24.46 16.27
C LEU A 455 15.23 -24.66 17.75
N PHE A 456 16.10 -25.31 18.44
CA PHE A 456 16.44 -25.26 19.88
C PHE A 456 16.91 -26.62 20.35
N THR A 457 18.21 -26.88 20.25
CA THR A 457 18.94 -27.60 21.26
C THR A 457 20.23 -26.85 21.56
N SER A 458 20.30 -26.41 22.78
CA SER A 458 21.38 -25.75 23.45
C SER A 458 22.58 -26.65 23.63
N ASP A 459 23.79 -26.21 23.27
CA ASP A 459 25.01 -26.46 24.04
C ASP A 459 26.06 -25.36 23.74
N PRO A 460 26.52 -24.60 24.75
CA PRO A 460 27.37 -23.42 24.53
C PRO A 460 28.86 -23.66 24.82
N GLU A 461 29.42 -24.83 24.48
CA GLU A 461 30.85 -25.04 24.64
C GLU A 461 31.44 -25.99 23.61
N SER A 462 31.58 -25.55 22.38
CA SER A 462 32.65 -26.02 21.46
C SER A 462 32.35 -25.47 20.07
N LEU A 463 33.07 -24.42 19.68
CA LEU A 463 33.49 -24.16 18.30
C LEU A 463 33.90 -22.69 18.19
N ARG A 464 35.17 -22.42 18.51
CA ARG A 464 35.82 -21.22 17.97
C ARG A 464 35.87 -21.39 16.46
N PRO A 465 35.23 -20.50 15.67
CA PRO A 465 35.30 -20.60 14.22
C PRO A 465 36.73 -20.34 13.77
N PRO A 466 37.24 -21.06 12.79
CA PRO A 466 38.58 -20.83 12.25
C PRO A 466 38.64 -19.42 11.63
N SER A 467 39.80 -18.79 11.72
CA SER A 467 40.08 -17.44 11.25
C SER A 467 39.70 -17.15 9.78
N THR A 468 39.52 -18.18 8.98
CA THR A 468 39.08 -18.13 7.59
C THR A 468 37.59 -17.80 7.43
N LEU A 469 36.69 -18.16 8.37
CA LEU A 469 35.26 -17.79 8.33
C LEU A 469 35.04 -16.30 8.61
N PHE A 470 35.80 -15.71 9.52
CA PHE A 470 35.75 -14.26 9.80
C PHE A 470 36.16 -13.41 8.60
N GLN A 471 37.07 -13.88 7.76
CA GLN A 471 37.52 -13.18 6.55
C GLN A 471 36.46 -13.28 5.44
N SER A 472 35.73 -14.40 5.33
CA SER A 472 34.62 -14.59 4.41
C SER A 472 33.45 -13.66 4.70
N ASP A 473 33.08 -13.48 5.97
CA ASP A 473 31.97 -12.61 6.37
C ASP A 473 32.26 -11.13 6.09
N LYS A 474 33.48 -10.68 6.38
CA LYS A 474 33.92 -9.31 6.05
C LYS A 474 33.91 -9.06 4.54
N GLN A 475 34.33 -10.02 3.73
CA GLN A 475 34.30 -9.92 2.28
C GLN A 475 32.87 -9.86 1.74
N MET A 476 31.94 -10.66 2.27
CA MET A 476 30.53 -10.62 1.90
C MET A 476 29.88 -9.28 2.27
N CYS A 477 30.16 -8.76 3.46
CA CYS A 477 29.70 -7.43 3.87
C CYS A 477 30.25 -6.34 2.95
N ALA A 478 31.54 -6.39 2.62
CA ALA A 478 32.16 -5.45 1.72
C ALA A 478 31.55 -5.49 0.30
N LEU A 479 31.30 -6.68 -0.23
CA LEU A 479 30.65 -6.85 -1.53
C LEU A 479 29.24 -6.25 -1.54
N ARG A 480 28.45 -6.45 -0.50
CA ARG A 480 27.10 -5.86 -0.37
C ARG A 480 27.16 -4.32 -0.41
N VAL A 481 28.05 -3.70 0.37
CA VAL A 481 28.21 -2.23 0.39
C VAL A 481 28.61 -1.70 -0.97
N ILE A 482 29.66 -2.29 -1.58
CA ILE A 482 30.16 -1.84 -2.89
C ILE A 482 29.10 -2.00 -3.96
N THR A 483 28.43 -3.15 -4.00
CA THR A 483 27.38 -3.42 -4.97
C THR A 483 26.25 -2.39 -4.85
N ARG A 484 25.86 -2.06 -3.64
CA ARG A 484 24.79 -1.08 -3.40
C ARG A 484 25.20 0.35 -3.77
N LEU A 485 26.42 0.78 -3.41
CA LEU A 485 26.92 2.12 -3.74
C LEU A 485 27.13 2.32 -5.25
N ARG A 486 27.50 1.28 -5.96
CA ARG A 486 27.68 1.31 -7.43
C ARG A 486 26.37 1.19 -8.22
N ARG A 487 25.28 0.83 -7.58
CA ARG A 487 23.94 0.88 -8.22
C ARG A 487 23.48 2.33 -8.30
N PRO A 488 22.82 2.72 -9.41
CA PRO A 488 22.14 3.99 -9.46
C PRO A 488 21.09 4.10 -8.34
N PHE A 489 21.06 5.21 -7.63
CA PHE A 489 20.09 5.48 -6.59
C PHE A 489 19.43 6.85 -6.77
N GLY A 490 18.20 7.00 -6.28
CA GLY A 490 17.52 8.28 -6.23
C GLY A 490 18.09 9.14 -5.11
N ALA A 491 18.61 10.33 -5.45
CA ALA A 491 19.12 11.29 -4.48
C ALA A 491 18.11 12.42 -4.25
N LEU A 492 18.06 12.91 -3.01
CA LEU A 492 17.32 14.12 -2.65
C LEU A 492 18.25 15.31 -2.70
N LEU A 493 17.78 16.42 -3.27
CA LEU A 493 18.50 17.71 -3.20
C LEU A 493 18.02 18.47 -1.97
N LEU A 494 18.92 18.73 -1.05
CA LEU A 494 18.64 19.46 0.19
C LEU A 494 19.45 20.75 0.29
N THR A 495 18.85 21.76 0.91
CA THR A 495 19.50 23.01 1.32
C THR A 495 19.29 23.24 2.80
N PRO A 496 20.24 23.85 3.53
CA PRO A 496 19.99 24.31 4.89
C PRO A 496 18.80 25.24 4.95
N ASP A 497 17.99 25.12 5.99
CA ASP A 497 16.88 26.04 6.20
C ASP A 497 17.38 27.41 6.70
N LEU A 498 16.85 28.48 6.12
CA LEU A 498 17.30 29.84 6.48
C LEU A 498 16.88 30.26 7.89
N SER A 499 15.79 29.68 8.40
CA SER A 499 15.26 29.97 9.73
C SER A 499 15.88 29.11 10.83
N ASN A 500 16.44 27.95 10.46
CA ASN A 500 17.03 26.98 11.40
C ASN A 500 18.26 26.30 10.79
N VAL A 501 19.43 26.85 11.10
CA VAL A 501 20.73 26.40 10.54
C VAL A 501 21.02 24.91 10.79
N ALA A 502 20.38 24.29 11.77
CA ALA A 502 20.54 22.86 12.07
C ALA A 502 19.57 21.95 11.28
N ALA A 503 18.66 22.54 10.50
CA ALA A 503 17.67 21.81 9.73
C ALA A 503 17.86 21.99 8.22
N TYR A 504 17.32 21.05 7.47
CA TYR A 504 17.37 21.06 6.00
C TYR A 504 15.98 21.09 5.41
N ARG A 505 15.91 21.58 4.18
CA ARG A 505 14.68 21.56 3.37
C ARG A 505 14.99 20.95 2.01
N ARG A 506 14.05 20.15 1.49
CA ARG A 506 14.14 19.61 0.13
C ARG A 506 13.91 20.72 -0.89
N VAL A 507 14.73 20.69 -1.96
CA VAL A 507 14.54 21.50 -3.16
C VAL A 507 13.73 20.69 -4.17
N ALA A 508 12.65 21.28 -4.71
CA ALA A 508 11.80 20.61 -5.68
C ALA A 508 12.56 20.38 -7.00
N ALA A 509 12.58 19.15 -7.47
CA ALA A 509 13.21 18.74 -8.71
C ALA A 509 12.18 18.38 -9.78
N GLU A 510 12.42 18.77 -11.04
CA GLU A 510 11.57 18.45 -12.20
C GLU A 510 11.69 16.97 -12.61
N SER A 511 12.84 16.35 -12.31
CA SER A 511 13.10 14.94 -12.58
C SER A 511 13.78 14.27 -11.39
N LEU A 512 13.64 12.94 -11.29
CA LEU A 512 14.38 12.17 -10.29
C LEU A 512 15.89 12.33 -10.53
N ILE A 513 16.60 12.73 -9.49
CA ILE A 513 18.05 12.84 -9.52
C ILE A 513 18.62 11.44 -9.29
N THR A 514 19.07 10.81 -10.36
CA THR A 514 19.67 9.47 -10.28
C THR A 514 21.17 9.57 -10.38
N VAL A 515 21.87 9.04 -9.38
CA VAL A 515 23.33 9.08 -9.26
C VAL A 515 23.87 7.75 -8.80
N GLN A 516 25.18 7.55 -8.99
CA GLN A 516 25.91 6.36 -8.52
C GLN A 516 27.30 6.79 -8.06
N VAL A 517 27.94 6.01 -7.20
CA VAL A 517 29.34 6.22 -6.85
C VAL A 517 30.20 5.65 -7.97
N GLU A 518 30.97 6.52 -8.64
CA GLU A 518 31.77 6.12 -9.80
C GLU A 518 32.95 5.25 -9.40
N ASP A 519 33.79 5.74 -8.48
CA ASP A 519 35.01 5.06 -8.05
C ASP A 519 35.04 4.83 -6.53
N ILE A 520 35.48 3.64 -6.13
CA ILE A 520 35.62 3.27 -4.72
C ILE A 520 37.11 3.22 -4.36
N THR A 521 37.70 4.40 -4.25
CA THR A 521 39.07 4.58 -3.76
C THR A 521 39.12 4.76 -2.23
N PRO A 522 40.26 4.54 -1.57
CA PRO A 522 40.40 4.82 -0.11
C PRO A 522 40.00 6.25 0.27
N ALA A 523 40.31 7.22 -0.59
CA ALA A 523 39.93 8.62 -0.35
C ALA A 523 38.42 8.84 -0.42
N VAL A 524 37.73 8.19 -1.35
CA VAL A 524 36.27 8.22 -1.48
C VAL A 524 35.62 7.49 -0.31
N LEU A 525 36.12 6.31 0.09
CA LEU A 525 35.62 5.57 1.26
C LEU A 525 35.70 6.39 2.54
N ASN A 526 36.82 7.05 2.81
CA ASN A 526 36.96 7.93 3.96
C ASN A 526 35.95 9.09 3.92
N LYS A 527 35.71 9.69 2.75
CA LYS A 527 34.67 10.72 2.61
C LYS A 527 33.28 10.16 2.90
N LEU A 528 32.94 8.99 2.36
CA LEU A 528 31.65 8.33 2.60
C LEU A 528 31.46 8.02 4.09
N ILE A 529 32.47 7.45 4.77
CA ILE A 529 32.42 7.15 6.21
C ILE A 529 32.07 8.41 7.01
N ASN A 530 32.69 9.56 6.68
CA ASN A 530 32.45 10.83 7.37
C ASN A 530 31.12 11.51 6.95
N SER A 531 30.50 11.03 5.87
CA SER A 531 29.24 11.57 5.34
C SER A 531 28.01 10.78 5.78
N VAL A 532 28.18 9.69 6.52
CA VAL A 532 27.09 8.92 7.12
C VAL A 532 26.55 9.65 8.34
N CYS A 533 25.31 10.07 8.30
CA CYS A 533 24.66 10.80 9.40
C CYS A 533 23.13 10.70 9.37
N VAL A 534 22.51 11.31 10.36
CA VAL A 534 21.06 11.54 10.41
C VAL A 534 20.81 13.03 10.26
N LEU A 535 20.10 13.43 9.22
CA LEU A 535 19.71 14.82 8.97
C LEU A 535 18.35 15.12 9.58
N ASP A 536 18.18 16.38 10.01
CA ASP A 536 16.90 16.94 10.44
C ASP A 536 16.25 17.67 9.27
N VAL A 537 15.15 17.17 8.72
CA VAL A 537 14.51 17.73 7.53
C VAL A 537 13.10 18.25 7.88
N LEU A 538 12.85 19.52 7.49
CA LEU A 538 11.60 20.26 7.73
C LEU A 538 10.54 19.97 6.67
#